data_d28934b7a460b2ecef5297993434f28d
#
_entry.id   d28934b7a460b2ecef5297993434f28d
#
_cell.length_a   1.000
_cell.length_b   1.000
_cell.length_c   1.000
_cell.angle_alpha   90.00
_cell.angle_beta   90.00
_cell.angle_gamma   90.00
#
_symmetry.space_group_name_H-M   'P 1'
#
loop_
_entity.id
_entity.type
_entity.pdbx_description
1 polymer ?
#
loop_
_entity_poly.entity_id
_entity_poly.type
_entity_poly.pdbx_seq_one_letter_code
_entity_poly.pdbx_strand_id
1 'polypeptide(L)'
;MQINSVINQKGGVGKTTTVINLAAGLSQLNKKILVIDLDPQGNATTGLGLSNMNNSSDTIYGVLNGAKEIHSVIKKTQFENLDIITSNVDLSGLEVETADDSNRAFILKIKLAAYLNAYTQSYDYVLIDCPPSLSLLTVMALVSSNSLLVPLQTEFFALEGLTQLMKTIERIKVSLNPDLKIRGIL
;
A
#
# COMPACT_ATOMS: atom_id res chain seq x y z
N MET A 1 16.13 1.63 1.28
CA MET A 1 14.67 1.83 1.41
C MET A 1 13.98 0.51 1.67
N GLN A 2 12.94 0.49 2.49
CA GLN A 2 12.13 -0.70 2.76
C GLN A 2 10.67 -0.43 2.43
N ILE A 3 10.05 -1.33 1.66
CA ILE A 3 8.63 -1.27 1.31
C ILE A 3 7.89 -2.27 2.20
N ASN A 4 6.92 -1.78 2.98
CA ASN A 4 6.15 -2.58 3.91
C ASN A 4 4.66 -2.39 3.65
N SER A 5 3.93 -3.47 3.47
CA SER A 5 2.47 -3.43 3.37
C SER A 5 1.82 -3.78 4.70
N VAL A 6 0.75 -3.08 5.04
CA VAL A 6 -0.09 -3.39 6.21
C VAL A 6 -1.35 -4.06 5.71
N ILE A 7 -1.53 -5.33 6.06
CA ILE A 7 -2.52 -6.21 5.42
C ILE A 7 -3.29 -7.03 6.46
N ASN A 8 -4.59 -7.10 6.28
CA ASN A 8 -5.49 -8.12 6.86
C ASN A 8 -6.78 -8.16 6.04
N GLN A 9 -7.34 -9.35 5.87
CA GLN A 9 -8.62 -9.55 5.15
C GLN A 9 -9.82 -8.98 5.89
N LYS A 10 -9.73 -8.87 7.22
CA LYS A 10 -10.82 -8.35 8.05
C LYS A 10 -10.83 -6.82 8.02
N GLY A 11 -12.01 -6.24 7.83
CA GLY A 11 -12.24 -4.81 8.02
C GLY A 11 -12.17 -4.42 9.52
N GLY A 12 -11.79 -3.18 9.81
CA GLY A 12 -11.82 -2.64 11.17
C GLY A 12 -10.70 -3.09 12.12
N VAL A 13 -9.75 -3.91 11.68
CA VAL A 13 -8.63 -4.41 12.54
C VAL A 13 -7.50 -3.40 12.75
N GLY A 14 -7.63 -2.17 12.24
CA GLY A 14 -6.65 -1.11 12.47
C GLY A 14 -5.54 -1.02 11.42
N LYS A 15 -5.72 -1.54 10.19
CA LYS A 15 -4.72 -1.41 9.11
C LYS A 15 -4.31 0.05 8.87
N THR A 16 -5.25 0.88 8.47
CA THR A 16 -5.05 2.30 8.21
C THR A 16 -4.53 3.04 9.43
N THR A 17 -5.09 2.75 10.61
CA THR A 17 -4.61 3.31 11.88
C THR A 17 -3.14 2.97 12.12
N THR A 18 -2.73 1.74 11.87
CA THR A 18 -1.34 1.29 11.99
C THR A 18 -0.45 2.03 11.00
N VAL A 19 -0.86 2.15 9.73
CA VAL A 19 -0.08 2.88 8.71
C VAL A 19 0.14 4.33 9.12
N ILE A 20 -0.92 5.04 9.47
CA ILE A 20 -0.86 6.46 9.82
C ILE A 20 0.03 6.69 11.04
N ASN A 21 -0.20 5.95 12.14
CA ASN A 21 0.56 6.14 13.38
C ASN A 21 2.02 5.72 13.24
N LEU A 22 2.30 4.62 12.51
CA LEU A 22 3.66 4.20 12.24
C LEU A 22 4.40 5.21 11.37
N ALA A 23 3.74 5.73 10.31
CA ALA A 23 4.31 6.75 9.44
C ALA A 23 4.63 8.04 10.22
N ALA A 24 3.68 8.53 11.02
CA ALA A 24 3.87 9.72 11.85
C ALA A 24 4.98 9.51 12.90
N GLY A 25 5.00 8.38 13.59
CA GLY A 25 6.05 8.07 14.57
C GLY A 25 7.45 7.99 13.96
N LEU A 26 7.58 7.35 12.81
CA LEU A 26 8.86 7.26 12.09
C LEU A 26 9.32 8.64 11.57
N SER A 27 8.39 9.48 11.07
CA SER A 27 8.72 10.83 10.61
C SER A 27 9.26 11.72 11.73
N GLN A 28 8.72 11.59 12.95
CA GLN A 28 9.25 12.26 14.15
C GLN A 28 10.66 11.80 14.53
N LEU A 29 11.06 10.59 14.12
CA LEU A 29 12.43 10.08 14.24
C LEU A 29 13.32 10.47 13.06
N ASN A 30 12.95 11.52 12.31
CA ASN A 30 13.65 12.04 11.14
C ASN A 30 13.82 11.01 10.00
N LYS A 31 12.91 10.02 9.89
CA LYS A 31 12.85 9.12 8.74
C LYS A 31 11.96 9.72 7.66
N LYS A 32 12.39 9.61 6.40
CA LYS A 32 11.60 10.03 5.24
C LYS A 32 10.63 8.92 4.87
N ILE A 33 9.34 9.19 4.95
CA ILE A 33 8.27 8.21 4.76
C ILE A 33 7.40 8.58 3.57
N LEU A 34 7.11 7.60 2.72
CA LEU A 34 6.04 7.67 1.73
C LEU A 34 4.94 6.70 2.12
N VAL A 35 3.74 7.21 2.32
CA VAL A 35 2.54 6.38 2.42
C VAL A 35 1.93 6.22 1.02
N ILE A 36 1.53 5.01 0.67
CA ILE A 36 0.71 4.73 -0.52
C ILE A 36 -0.63 4.21 -0.02
N ASP A 37 -1.67 5.00 -0.21
CA ASP A 37 -3.04 4.57 0.06
C ASP A 37 -3.52 3.73 -1.12
N LEU A 38 -3.69 2.43 -0.92
CA LEU A 38 -4.12 1.49 -1.95
C LEU A 38 -5.55 0.98 -1.70
N ASP A 39 -6.26 1.58 -0.74
CA ASP A 39 -7.67 1.30 -0.48
C ASP A 39 -8.54 2.31 -1.26
N PRO A 40 -9.47 1.86 -2.12
CA PRO A 40 -10.40 2.76 -2.82
C PRO A 40 -11.24 3.65 -1.90
N GLN A 41 -11.38 3.29 -0.61
CA GLN A 41 -12.07 4.12 0.38
C GLN A 41 -11.28 5.36 0.79
N GLY A 42 -9.98 5.43 0.53
CA GLY A 42 -9.15 6.61 0.79
C GLY A 42 -9.02 6.96 2.28
N ASN A 43 -9.07 5.97 3.17
CA ASN A 43 -9.05 6.22 4.61
C ASN A 43 -7.69 6.76 5.10
N ALA A 44 -6.57 6.30 4.55
CA ALA A 44 -5.25 6.87 4.85
C ALA A 44 -5.11 8.28 4.29
N THR A 45 -5.65 8.53 3.09
CA THR A 45 -5.73 9.85 2.46
C THR A 45 -6.42 10.86 3.37
N THR A 46 -7.62 10.52 3.82
CA THR A 46 -8.41 11.39 4.73
C THR A 46 -7.73 11.53 6.08
N GLY A 47 -7.21 10.44 6.64
CA GLY A 47 -6.55 10.43 7.95
C GLY A 47 -5.26 11.26 8.02
N LEU A 48 -4.59 11.47 6.88
CA LEU A 48 -3.44 12.37 6.74
C LEU A 48 -3.81 13.80 6.29
N GLY A 49 -5.11 14.15 6.32
CA GLY A 49 -5.60 15.50 6.08
C GLY A 49 -5.79 15.88 4.61
N LEU A 50 -5.81 14.92 3.70
CA LEU A 50 -5.91 15.16 2.26
C LEU A 50 -7.28 14.70 1.72
N SER A 51 -8.36 15.31 2.21
CA SER A 51 -9.71 15.10 1.69
C SER A 51 -9.95 15.96 0.42
N ASN A 52 -10.79 15.46 -0.52
CA ASN A 52 -11.23 16.15 -1.75
C ASN A 52 -10.21 16.19 -2.89
N MET A 53 -9.73 15.03 -3.32
CA MET A 53 -9.02 14.89 -4.59
C MET A 53 -10.03 14.95 -5.74
N ASN A 54 -10.24 16.15 -6.32
CA ASN A 54 -11.16 16.38 -7.45
C ASN A 54 -10.67 15.79 -8.76
N ASN A 55 -9.40 15.39 -8.86
CA ASN A 55 -8.82 14.82 -10.05
C ASN A 55 -8.34 13.40 -9.78
N SER A 56 -9.05 12.43 -10.32
CA SER A 56 -8.75 11.00 -10.20
C SER A 56 -7.34 10.62 -10.66
N SER A 57 -6.87 11.26 -11.73
CA SER A 57 -5.54 10.98 -12.27
C SER A 57 -4.38 11.40 -11.35
N ASP A 58 -4.61 12.29 -10.37
CA ASP A 58 -3.58 12.75 -9.44
C ASP A 58 -3.52 11.90 -8.15
N THR A 59 -3.89 10.64 -8.27
CA THR A 59 -3.89 9.62 -7.21
C THR A 59 -3.10 8.38 -7.66
N ILE A 60 -3.05 7.36 -6.80
CA ILE A 60 -2.44 6.07 -7.15
C ILE A 60 -3.13 5.40 -8.35
N TYR A 61 -4.43 5.65 -8.57
CA TYR A 61 -5.14 5.17 -9.75
C TYR A 61 -4.47 5.66 -11.03
N GLY A 62 -4.15 6.98 -11.14
CA GLY A 62 -3.48 7.53 -12.31
C GLY A 62 -2.09 6.94 -12.58
N VAL A 63 -1.40 6.49 -11.54
CA VAL A 63 -0.11 5.78 -11.67
C VAL A 63 -0.33 4.37 -12.21
N LEU A 64 -1.30 3.65 -11.66
CA LEU A 64 -1.52 2.24 -11.98
C LEU A 64 -2.16 2.04 -13.36
N ASN A 65 -2.97 3.00 -13.84
CA ASN A 65 -3.51 2.98 -15.19
C ASN A 65 -2.54 3.55 -16.25
N GLY A 66 -1.35 4.00 -15.85
CA GLY A 66 -0.30 4.50 -16.73
C GLY A 66 -0.42 5.97 -17.16
N ALA A 67 -1.40 6.70 -16.68
CA ALA A 67 -1.59 8.11 -17.03
C ALA A 67 -0.58 9.05 -16.35
N LYS A 68 -0.01 8.64 -15.21
CA LYS A 68 0.91 9.45 -14.40
C LYS A 68 2.13 8.66 -13.93
N GLU A 69 3.18 9.40 -13.63
CA GLU A 69 4.35 8.86 -12.95
C GLU A 69 4.27 9.12 -11.43
N ILE A 70 4.90 8.27 -10.62
CA ILE A 70 4.84 8.35 -9.15
C ILE A 70 5.19 9.74 -8.63
N HIS A 71 6.27 10.36 -9.14
CA HIS A 71 6.73 11.65 -8.65
C HIS A 71 5.71 12.77 -8.80
N SER A 72 4.84 12.70 -9.82
CA SER A 72 3.85 13.73 -10.12
C SER A 72 2.61 13.69 -9.22
N VAL A 73 2.38 12.58 -8.50
CA VAL A 73 1.20 12.37 -7.66
C VAL A 73 1.52 12.35 -6.15
N ILE A 74 2.80 12.48 -5.78
CA ILE A 74 3.19 12.59 -4.38
C ILE A 74 2.70 13.91 -3.80
N LYS A 75 2.05 13.85 -2.65
CA LYS A 75 1.53 15.01 -1.90
C LYS A 75 2.25 15.13 -0.57
N LYS A 76 2.52 16.38 -0.18
CA LYS A 76 3.01 16.69 1.17
C LYS A 76 1.87 16.57 2.17
N THR A 77 2.17 16.03 3.35
CA THR A 77 1.25 16.06 4.49
C THR A 77 1.58 17.22 5.44
N GLN A 78 0.80 17.38 6.49
CA GLN A 78 1.11 18.34 7.57
C GLN A 78 2.32 17.93 8.42
N PHE A 79 2.78 16.68 8.32
CA PHE A 79 3.95 16.16 9.05
C PHE A 79 5.21 16.33 8.22
N GLU A 80 6.27 16.84 8.83
CA GLU A 80 7.58 16.87 8.21
C GLU A 80 8.08 15.44 7.92
N ASN A 81 8.77 15.25 6.80
CA ASN A 81 9.29 13.95 6.35
C ASN A 81 8.23 12.87 6.06
N LEU A 82 6.97 13.23 5.93
CA LEU A 82 5.88 12.31 5.61
C LEU A 82 5.10 12.79 4.40
N ASP A 83 5.20 12.04 3.32
CA ASP A 83 4.47 12.28 2.08
C ASP A 83 3.48 11.13 1.82
N ILE A 84 2.50 11.38 0.95
CA ILE A 84 1.49 10.38 0.58
C ILE A 84 1.21 10.39 -0.92
N ILE A 85 0.95 9.21 -1.48
CA ILE A 85 0.20 9.04 -2.72
C ILE A 85 -1.23 8.68 -2.31
N THR A 86 -2.17 9.54 -2.70
CA THR A 86 -3.58 9.46 -2.30
C THR A 86 -4.35 8.42 -3.09
N SER A 87 -5.49 7.99 -2.57
CA SER A 87 -6.44 7.10 -3.23
C SER A 87 -7.79 7.76 -3.46
N ASN A 88 -8.60 7.15 -4.32
CA ASN A 88 -10.00 7.48 -4.51
C ASN A 88 -10.79 6.27 -5.03
N VAL A 89 -12.11 6.42 -5.14
CA VAL A 89 -13.04 5.34 -5.52
C VAL A 89 -12.76 4.74 -6.90
N ASP A 90 -12.17 5.51 -7.83
CA ASP A 90 -11.89 5.04 -9.20
C ASP A 90 -10.88 3.88 -9.23
N LEU A 91 -10.07 3.76 -8.17
CA LEU A 91 -9.17 2.62 -7.98
C LEU A 91 -9.91 1.27 -7.97
N SER A 92 -11.20 1.25 -7.64
CA SER A 92 -12.03 0.03 -7.70
C SER A 92 -12.18 -0.52 -9.13
N GLY A 93 -12.11 0.34 -10.14
CA GLY A 93 -12.23 -0.05 -11.56
C GLY A 93 -10.99 -0.76 -12.12
N LEU A 94 -9.84 -0.56 -11.48
CA LEU A 94 -8.55 -1.00 -12.01
C LEU A 94 -8.49 -2.51 -12.31
N GLU A 95 -9.13 -3.34 -11.49
CA GLU A 95 -9.12 -4.80 -11.67
C GLU A 95 -9.79 -5.23 -12.99
N VAL A 96 -10.85 -4.54 -13.38
CA VAL A 96 -11.55 -4.76 -14.65
C VAL A 96 -10.76 -4.17 -15.81
N GLU A 97 -10.24 -2.96 -15.65
CA GLU A 97 -9.47 -2.25 -16.68
C GLU A 97 -8.17 -2.96 -17.08
N THR A 98 -7.57 -3.66 -16.12
CA THR A 98 -6.31 -4.42 -16.32
C THR A 98 -6.53 -5.91 -16.51
N ALA A 99 -7.76 -6.38 -16.76
CA ALA A 99 -8.08 -7.81 -16.80
C ALA A 99 -7.25 -8.58 -17.84
N ASP A 100 -6.98 -7.97 -18.98
CA ASP A 100 -6.23 -8.55 -20.10
C ASP A 100 -4.69 -8.39 -19.95
N ASP A 101 -4.21 -7.64 -18.95
CA ASP A 101 -2.77 -7.49 -18.71
C ASP A 101 -2.24 -8.62 -17.85
N SER A 102 -1.45 -9.51 -18.46
CA SER A 102 -0.80 -10.62 -17.75
C SER A 102 0.19 -10.17 -16.65
N ASN A 103 0.68 -8.93 -16.73
CA ASN A 103 1.63 -8.34 -15.77
C ASN A 103 0.95 -7.47 -14.72
N ARG A 104 -0.39 -7.41 -14.68
CA ARG A 104 -1.15 -6.54 -13.78
C ARG A 104 -0.72 -6.60 -12.31
N ALA A 105 -0.31 -7.76 -11.82
CA ALA A 105 0.18 -7.93 -10.46
C ALA A 105 1.50 -7.18 -10.17
N PHE A 106 2.27 -6.88 -11.21
CA PHE A 106 3.60 -6.26 -11.10
C PHE A 106 3.59 -4.74 -11.40
N ILE A 107 2.46 -4.15 -11.81
CA ILE A 107 2.39 -2.74 -12.21
C ILE A 107 2.97 -1.84 -11.11
N LEU A 108 2.50 -1.96 -9.87
CA LEU A 108 2.99 -1.15 -8.75
C LEU A 108 4.49 -1.34 -8.51
N LYS A 109 4.98 -2.58 -8.56
CA LYS A 109 6.41 -2.90 -8.40
C LYS A 109 7.26 -2.24 -9.47
N ILE A 110 6.82 -2.31 -10.74
CA ILE A 110 7.52 -1.70 -11.88
C ILE A 110 7.57 -0.18 -11.72
N LYS A 111 6.45 0.45 -11.39
CA LYS A 111 6.38 1.90 -11.20
C LYS A 111 7.24 2.38 -10.02
N LEU A 112 7.22 1.66 -8.89
CA LEU A 112 8.10 1.94 -7.75
C LEU A 112 9.57 1.78 -8.11
N ALA A 113 9.96 0.71 -8.80
CA ALA A 113 11.33 0.50 -9.22
C ALA A 113 11.83 1.62 -10.17
N ALA A 114 11.01 2.03 -11.12
CA ALA A 114 11.32 3.14 -12.03
C ALA A 114 11.53 4.45 -11.26
N TYR A 115 10.64 4.77 -10.31
CA TYR A 115 10.77 5.93 -9.44
C TYR A 115 12.07 5.92 -8.64
N LEU A 116 12.41 4.80 -8.01
CA LEU A 116 13.59 4.66 -7.17
C LEU A 116 14.90 4.76 -7.96
N ASN A 117 14.91 4.26 -9.18
CA ASN A 117 16.08 4.37 -10.06
C ASN A 117 16.31 5.81 -10.55
N ALA A 118 15.24 6.59 -10.73
CA ALA A 118 15.30 7.97 -11.20
C ALA A 118 15.62 8.99 -10.10
N TYR A 119 15.24 8.70 -8.85
CA TYR A 119 15.34 9.65 -7.74
C TYR A 119 16.21 9.09 -6.59
N THR A 120 17.46 9.56 -6.51
CA THR A 120 18.45 9.11 -5.52
C THR A 120 18.18 9.56 -4.08
N GLN A 121 17.41 10.62 -3.88
CA GLN A 121 16.92 11.08 -2.55
C GLN A 121 15.58 10.45 -2.22
N SER A 122 15.59 9.14 -2.08
CA SER A 122 14.39 8.37 -1.80
C SER A 122 14.06 8.32 -0.31
N TYR A 123 12.87 7.82 -0.03
CA TYR A 123 12.36 7.57 1.31
C TYR A 123 13.14 6.45 2.01
N ASP A 124 13.21 6.50 3.35
CA ASP A 124 13.71 5.40 4.17
C ASP A 124 12.72 4.22 4.13
N TYR A 125 11.42 4.56 4.21
CA TYR A 125 10.32 3.58 4.20
C TYR A 125 9.21 4.00 3.25
N VAL A 126 8.63 3.01 2.58
CA VAL A 126 7.33 3.10 1.92
C VAL A 126 6.36 2.23 2.70
N LEU A 127 5.23 2.78 3.14
CA LEU A 127 4.16 2.08 3.82
C LEU A 127 2.94 2.03 2.92
N ILE A 128 2.44 0.83 2.63
CA ILE A 128 1.28 0.63 1.76
C ILE A 128 0.08 0.25 2.63
N ASP A 129 -0.95 1.08 2.62
CA ASP A 129 -2.25 0.76 3.23
C ASP A 129 -3.09 -0.06 2.26
N CYS A 130 -3.50 -1.25 2.67
CA CYS A 130 -4.18 -2.21 1.82
C CYS A 130 -5.69 -2.30 2.13
N PRO A 131 -6.54 -2.53 1.11
CA PRO A 131 -7.97 -2.76 1.32
C PRO A 131 -8.22 -4.04 2.13
N PRO A 132 -9.44 -4.18 2.73
CA PRO A 132 -9.83 -5.37 3.52
C PRO A 132 -10.25 -6.54 2.63
N SER A 133 -9.56 -6.79 1.54
CA SER A 133 -9.87 -7.86 0.58
C SER A 133 -8.58 -8.44 0.00
N LEU A 134 -8.63 -9.67 -0.49
CA LEU A 134 -7.54 -10.26 -1.28
C LEU A 134 -7.76 -10.01 -2.78
N SER A 135 -8.03 -8.76 -3.14
CA SER A 135 -8.18 -8.28 -4.51
C SER A 135 -6.83 -8.15 -5.22
N LEU A 136 -6.86 -7.78 -6.50
CA LEU A 136 -5.67 -7.44 -7.28
C LEU A 136 -4.80 -6.39 -6.59
N LEU A 137 -5.39 -5.37 -5.96
CA LEU A 137 -4.67 -4.32 -5.25
C LEU A 137 -3.81 -4.87 -4.12
N THR A 138 -4.36 -5.79 -3.34
CA THR A 138 -3.60 -6.48 -2.27
C THR A 138 -2.48 -7.34 -2.85
N VAL A 139 -2.71 -8.05 -3.96
CA VAL A 139 -1.66 -8.80 -4.65
C VAL A 139 -0.55 -7.87 -5.14
N MET A 140 -0.88 -6.72 -5.75
CA MET A 140 0.10 -5.71 -6.16
C MET A 140 0.95 -5.21 -4.97
N ALA A 141 0.32 -4.95 -3.82
CA ALA A 141 1.02 -4.55 -2.60
C ALA A 141 2.01 -5.62 -2.13
N LEU A 142 1.57 -6.89 -2.07
CA LEU A 142 2.41 -8.04 -1.66
C LEU A 142 3.59 -8.26 -2.61
N VAL A 143 3.36 -8.14 -3.92
CA VAL A 143 4.40 -8.30 -4.95
C VAL A 143 5.43 -7.18 -4.88
N SER A 144 5.03 -5.99 -4.46
CA SER A 144 5.88 -4.81 -4.37
C SER A 144 6.66 -4.72 -3.06
N SER A 145 6.27 -5.47 -2.03
CA SER A 145 6.79 -5.30 -0.67
C SER A 145 8.00 -6.17 -0.36
N ASN A 146 8.88 -5.64 0.51
CA ASN A 146 9.94 -6.41 1.17
C ASN A 146 9.39 -7.16 2.38
N SER A 147 8.45 -6.56 3.11
CA SER A 147 7.85 -7.18 4.29
C SER A 147 6.41 -6.73 4.57
N LEU A 148 5.76 -7.49 5.43
CA LEU A 148 4.36 -7.32 5.81
C LEU A 148 4.23 -7.08 7.31
N LEU A 149 3.28 -6.20 7.67
CA LEU A 149 2.74 -6.07 9.03
C LEU A 149 1.28 -6.53 8.99
N VAL A 150 0.90 -7.35 9.95
CA VAL A 150 -0.43 -7.93 10.04
C VAL A 150 -1.10 -7.49 11.34
N PRO A 151 -1.88 -6.40 11.34
CA PRO A 151 -2.69 -6.03 12.50
C PRO A 151 -3.75 -7.10 12.76
N LEU A 152 -3.86 -7.56 14.00
CA LEU A 152 -4.76 -8.63 14.41
C LEU A 152 -5.51 -8.22 15.68
N GLN A 153 -6.85 -8.24 15.62
CA GLN A 153 -7.67 -8.15 16.83
C GLN A 153 -7.92 -9.55 17.36
N THR A 154 -7.78 -9.74 18.69
CA THR A 154 -8.00 -11.02 19.36
C THR A 154 -9.48 -11.31 19.51
N GLU A 155 -10.12 -11.69 18.40
CA GLU A 155 -11.54 -12.09 18.35
C GLU A 155 -11.66 -13.58 18.00
N PHE A 156 -12.86 -14.15 18.25
CA PHE A 156 -13.11 -15.59 18.12
C PHE A 156 -12.71 -16.16 16.75
N PHE A 157 -12.96 -15.43 15.65
CA PHE A 157 -12.62 -15.89 14.29
C PHE A 157 -11.28 -15.36 13.76
N ALA A 158 -10.48 -14.72 14.61
CA ALA A 158 -9.21 -14.11 14.17
C ALA A 158 -8.21 -15.15 13.63
N LEU A 159 -8.15 -16.33 14.26
CA LEU A 159 -7.23 -17.41 13.85
C LEU A 159 -7.59 -18.01 12.49
N GLU A 160 -8.88 -18.13 12.18
CA GLU A 160 -9.32 -18.64 10.87
C GLU A 160 -8.94 -17.66 9.75
N GLY A 161 -9.23 -16.38 9.93
CA GLY A 161 -8.84 -15.33 8.98
C GLY A 161 -7.33 -15.23 8.81
N LEU A 162 -6.56 -15.34 9.90
CA LEU A 162 -5.11 -15.37 9.85
C LEU A 162 -4.60 -16.58 9.05
N THR A 163 -5.18 -17.76 9.26
CA THR A 163 -4.79 -18.97 8.53
C THR A 163 -5.00 -18.83 7.02
N GLN A 164 -6.11 -18.24 6.59
CA GLN A 164 -6.37 -17.98 5.17
C GLN A 164 -5.39 -16.94 4.59
N LEU A 165 -5.13 -15.88 5.35
CA LEU A 165 -4.13 -14.87 4.97
C LEU A 165 -2.74 -15.49 4.79
N MET A 166 -2.31 -16.33 5.72
CA MET A 166 -1.02 -17.01 5.66
C MET A 166 -0.90 -17.91 4.42
N LYS A 167 -1.94 -18.66 4.06
CA LYS A 167 -1.97 -19.44 2.83
C LYS A 167 -1.80 -18.58 1.57
N THR A 168 -2.43 -17.41 1.56
CA THR A 168 -2.30 -16.48 0.44
C THR A 168 -0.89 -15.89 0.36
N ILE A 169 -0.32 -15.47 1.49
CA ILE A 169 1.06 -14.97 1.55
C ILE A 169 2.04 -16.03 1.03
N GLU A 170 1.90 -17.29 1.44
CA GLU A 170 2.76 -18.38 0.98
C GLU A 170 2.65 -18.61 -0.55
N ARG A 171 1.44 -18.53 -1.12
CA ARG A 171 1.26 -18.60 -2.58
C ARG A 171 1.98 -17.46 -3.30
N ILE A 172 1.85 -16.24 -2.80
CA ILE A 172 2.55 -15.08 -3.36
C ILE A 172 4.06 -15.26 -3.26
N LYS A 173 4.58 -15.72 -2.12
CA LYS A 173 6.02 -15.99 -1.94
C LYS A 173 6.53 -16.99 -2.95
N VAL A 174 5.84 -18.09 -3.14
CA VAL A 174 6.28 -19.15 -4.06
C VAL A 174 6.26 -18.69 -5.52
N SER A 175 5.25 -17.92 -5.92
CA SER A 175 4.98 -17.65 -7.34
C SER A 175 5.41 -16.26 -7.82
N LEU A 176 5.36 -15.23 -6.97
CA LEU A 176 5.45 -13.84 -7.40
C LEU A 176 6.52 -13.01 -6.65
N ASN A 177 6.79 -13.31 -5.37
CA ASN A 177 7.73 -12.54 -4.56
C ASN A 177 8.42 -13.42 -3.50
N PRO A 178 9.46 -14.20 -3.86
CA PRO A 178 10.15 -15.12 -2.94
C PRO A 178 10.79 -14.45 -1.73
N ASP A 179 11.17 -13.18 -1.85
CA ASP A 179 11.85 -12.42 -0.80
C ASP A 179 10.90 -11.81 0.23
N LEU A 180 9.57 -11.94 0.04
CA LEU A 180 8.58 -11.37 0.94
C LEU A 180 8.67 -11.98 2.34
N LYS A 181 8.74 -11.14 3.37
CA LYS A 181 8.86 -11.54 4.78
C LYS A 181 7.68 -11.02 5.59
N ILE A 182 7.25 -11.80 6.58
CA ILE A 182 6.34 -11.29 7.61
C ILE A 182 7.21 -10.64 8.68
N ARG A 183 7.06 -9.32 8.87
CA ARG A 183 7.83 -8.56 9.85
C ARG A 183 7.26 -8.68 11.24
N GLY A 184 5.95 -8.77 11.35
CA GLY A 184 5.26 -8.93 12.63
C GLY A 184 3.75 -9.02 12.49
N ILE A 185 3.15 -9.56 13.55
CA ILE A 185 1.72 -9.53 13.83
C ILE A 185 1.54 -8.56 15.00
N LEU A 186 0.62 -7.61 14.88
CA LEU A 186 0.40 -6.51 15.83
C LEU A 186 -0.96 -6.63 16.50
#